data_51c18bb71291d7158e1b78da25b783e2
#
_entry.id   51c18bb71291d7158e1b78da25b783e2
#
_cell.length_a   1.000
_cell.length_b   1.000
_cell.length_c   1.000
_cell.angle_alpha   90.00
_cell.angle_beta   90.00
_cell.angle_gamma   90.00
#
_symmetry.space_group_name_H-M   'P 1'
#
loop_
_entity.id
_entity.type
_entity.pdbx_description
1 polymer ?
#
loop_
_entity_poly.entity_id
_entity_poly.type
_entity_poly.pdbx_seq_one_letter_code
_entity_poly.pdbx_strand_id
1 'polypeptide(L)'
;MSKKATEFQRVAMSRIYRGKEIFKPLNTGWIDENVACVREWVANIFFYRKGETTIMIDAGYNYDRLAEKMGWLGIDAKSIRHILITHQDTDHVGAVEADSLELFKKAKLYIGEIENRYLTGEVRRRVMHRLYKLPQVTINNKKQLLKDGETFKIGDIKIHAFLVPGHTWGHMVYLIDDKYLFTGDTIWFGADGGYSFISALAESNKLVVRSLGILEQKLKKMCVKPLFITGHTGFTDNFEFAFAHKEKLCSPFKKKVHDPSAPYDAYDESDDTEGNAKNGFLKAAGK
;
A
#
# COMPACT_ATOMS: atom_id res chain seq x y z
N MET A 1 -7.50 9.24 12.09
CA MET A 1 -6.73 10.50 12.30
C MET A 1 -7.60 11.68 11.88
N SER A 2 -7.59 12.79 12.60
CA SER A 2 -8.36 13.94 12.15
C SER A 2 -7.79 14.48 10.82
N LYS A 3 -8.64 15.09 9.99
CA LYS A 3 -8.24 15.73 8.72
C LYS A 3 -7.03 16.68 8.92
N LYS A 4 -6.98 17.41 10.06
CA LYS A 4 -5.86 18.28 10.42
C LYS A 4 -4.57 17.51 10.70
N ALA A 5 -4.64 16.33 11.32
CA ALA A 5 -3.46 15.52 11.59
C ALA A 5 -2.88 14.88 10.31
N THR A 6 -3.73 14.47 9.39
CA THR A 6 -3.33 14.01 8.06
C THR A 6 -2.64 15.09 7.26
N GLU A 7 -3.21 16.32 7.25
CA GLU A 7 -2.60 17.45 6.56
C GLU A 7 -1.27 17.87 7.19
N PHE A 8 -1.17 17.88 8.51
CA PHE A 8 0.11 18.11 9.19
C PHE A 8 1.17 17.08 8.79
N GLN A 9 0.79 15.80 8.74
CA GLN A 9 1.70 14.72 8.32
C GLN A 9 2.16 14.93 6.87
N ARG A 10 1.25 15.25 5.95
CA ARG A 10 1.56 15.57 4.56
C ARG A 10 2.58 16.71 4.46
N VAL A 11 2.33 17.82 5.15
CA VAL A 11 3.23 18.99 5.16
C VAL A 11 4.60 18.64 5.74
N ALA A 12 4.65 17.88 6.84
CA ALA A 12 5.91 17.47 7.46
C ALA A 12 6.71 16.54 6.51
N MET A 13 6.04 15.59 5.85
CA MET A 13 6.66 14.66 4.90
C MET A 13 7.18 15.41 3.67
N SER A 14 6.43 16.33 3.11
CA SER A 14 6.86 17.18 1.98
C SER A 14 8.12 17.96 2.31
N ARG A 15 8.23 18.51 3.53
CA ARG A 15 9.45 19.22 3.98
C ARG A 15 10.65 18.30 4.10
N ILE A 16 10.48 17.09 4.68
CA ILE A 16 11.56 16.13 4.90
C ILE A 16 12.06 15.58 3.57
N TYR A 17 11.16 15.33 2.62
CA TYR A 17 11.44 14.66 1.36
C TYR A 17 11.53 15.61 0.15
N ARG A 18 11.58 16.89 0.38
CA ARG A 18 11.63 17.91 -0.67
C ARG A 18 12.71 17.61 -1.71
N GLY A 19 12.31 17.54 -2.98
CA GLY A 19 13.19 17.20 -4.10
C GLY A 19 13.64 15.73 -4.15
N LYS A 20 13.06 14.85 -3.33
CA LYS A 20 13.41 13.43 -3.28
C LYS A 20 12.33 12.59 -3.95
N GLU A 21 12.70 11.90 -4.98
CA GLU A 21 11.87 10.84 -5.58
C GLU A 21 11.94 9.54 -4.75
N ILE A 22 11.54 9.60 -3.47
CA ILE A 22 11.55 8.44 -2.59
C ILE A 22 10.40 7.52 -2.94
N PHE A 23 9.22 8.11 -3.12
CA PHE A 23 8.02 7.43 -3.55
C PHE A 23 7.76 7.73 -5.03
N LYS A 24 7.20 6.76 -5.74
CA LYS A 24 6.84 6.87 -7.15
C LYS A 24 5.43 6.32 -7.34
N PRO A 25 4.42 6.96 -6.71
CA PRO A 25 3.06 6.49 -6.81
C PRO A 25 2.60 6.54 -8.28
N LEU A 26 1.82 5.54 -8.66
CA LEU A 26 1.13 5.55 -9.95
C LEU A 26 0.07 6.65 -9.96
N ASN A 27 -0.14 7.28 -11.10
CA ASN A 27 -1.32 8.10 -11.29
C ASN A 27 -2.59 7.24 -11.24
N THR A 28 -3.73 7.87 -10.94
CA THR A 28 -5.03 7.22 -10.96
C THR A 28 -5.29 6.63 -12.33
N GLY A 29 -5.65 5.34 -12.40
CA GLY A 29 -5.86 4.66 -13.67
C GLY A 29 -6.01 3.15 -13.52
N TRP A 30 -6.23 2.48 -14.65
CA TRP A 30 -6.30 1.03 -14.72
C TRP A 30 -4.91 0.45 -15.02
N ILE A 31 -4.53 -0.59 -14.29
CA ILE A 31 -3.31 -1.37 -14.53
C ILE A 31 -3.57 -2.38 -15.65
N ASP A 32 -4.71 -3.06 -15.58
CA ASP A 32 -5.28 -3.92 -16.60
C ASP A 32 -6.83 -3.94 -16.48
N GLU A 33 -7.50 -4.87 -17.13
CA GLU A 33 -8.96 -4.99 -17.10
C GLU A 33 -9.56 -5.30 -15.73
N ASN A 34 -8.76 -5.79 -14.78
CA ASN A 34 -9.21 -6.21 -13.45
C ASN A 34 -8.72 -5.32 -12.32
N VAL A 35 -7.55 -4.67 -12.50
CA VAL A 35 -6.90 -3.90 -11.43
C VAL A 35 -6.84 -2.43 -11.77
N ALA A 36 -7.36 -1.61 -10.88
CA ALA A 36 -7.22 -0.16 -10.93
C ALA A 36 -6.49 0.36 -9.68
N CYS A 37 -5.92 1.56 -9.79
CA CYS A 37 -5.39 2.28 -8.65
C CYS A 37 -5.91 3.72 -8.59
N VAL A 38 -6.01 4.25 -7.39
CA VAL A 38 -6.20 5.66 -7.10
C VAL A 38 -4.95 6.18 -6.40
N ARG A 39 -4.40 7.27 -6.90
CA ARG A 39 -3.28 7.97 -6.25
C ARG A 39 -3.81 8.88 -5.15
N GLU A 40 -3.28 8.73 -3.97
CA GLU A 40 -3.41 9.69 -2.89
C GLU A 40 -2.03 10.11 -2.42
N TRP A 41 -1.58 11.24 -2.93
CA TRP A 41 -0.28 11.83 -2.65
C TRP A 41 0.88 10.85 -2.91
N VAL A 42 1.47 10.21 -1.89
CA VAL A 42 2.60 9.26 -2.01
C VAL A 42 2.18 7.80 -2.03
N ALA A 43 0.90 7.51 -1.84
CA ALA A 43 0.37 6.15 -1.74
C ALA A 43 -0.62 5.84 -2.86
N ASN A 44 -0.75 4.57 -3.16
CA ASN A 44 -1.77 4.04 -4.06
C ASN A 44 -2.75 3.16 -3.29
N ILE A 45 -4.03 3.35 -3.60
CA ILE A 45 -5.12 2.48 -3.20
C ILE A 45 -5.48 1.63 -4.41
N PHE A 46 -5.64 0.34 -4.22
CA PHE A 46 -5.95 -0.55 -5.34
C PHE A 46 -7.36 -1.12 -5.27
N PHE A 47 -7.89 -1.44 -6.43
CA PHE A 47 -9.19 -2.08 -6.60
C PHE A 47 -9.03 -3.27 -7.52
N TYR A 48 -9.46 -4.44 -7.05
CA TYR A 48 -9.55 -5.63 -7.89
C TYR A 48 -11.02 -5.93 -8.18
N ARG A 49 -11.37 -6.02 -9.47
CA ARG A 49 -12.74 -6.29 -9.93
C ARG A 49 -12.81 -7.59 -10.71
N LYS A 50 -13.78 -8.42 -10.35
CA LYS A 50 -14.12 -9.66 -11.06
C LYS A 50 -15.64 -9.83 -11.08
N GLY A 51 -16.24 -9.76 -12.26
CA GLY A 51 -17.69 -9.68 -12.41
C GLY A 51 -18.25 -8.47 -11.64
N GLU A 52 -19.25 -8.71 -10.82
CA GLU A 52 -19.90 -7.68 -10.00
C GLU A 52 -19.18 -7.39 -8.66
N THR A 53 -18.13 -8.16 -8.35
CA THR A 53 -17.43 -8.01 -7.06
C THR A 53 -16.21 -7.12 -7.23
N THR A 54 -16.16 -6.04 -6.44
CA THR A 54 -14.96 -5.18 -6.32
C THR A 54 -14.44 -5.25 -4.90
N ILE A 55 -13.14 -5.58 -4.77
CA ILE A 55 -12.38 -5.57 -3.53
C ILE A 55 -11.44 -4.38 -3.56
N MET A 56 -11.35 -3.65 -2.47
CA MET A 56 -10.37 -2.59 -2.27
C MET A 56 -9.18 -3.15 -1.47
N ILE A 57 -7.97 -2.76 -1.83
CA ILE A 57 -6.73 -3.11 -1.13
C ILE A 57 -6.10 -1.83 -0.62
N ASP A 58 -5.96 -1.76 0.70
CA ASP A 58 -5.67 -0.59 1.49
C ASP A 58 -6.72 0.53 1.34
N ALA A 59 -6.62 1.59 2.14
CA ALA A 59 -7.63 2.63 2.19
C ALA A 59 -7.01 4.05 2.24
N GLY A 60 -5.76 4.17 1.83
CA GLY A 60 -5.05 5.43 1.64
C GLY A 60 -5.15 6.42 2.79
N TYR A 61 -4.97 7.68 2.47
CA TYR A 61 -5.25 8.80 3.38
C TYR A 61 -6.75 9.13 3.36
N ASN A 62 -7.20 9.94 4.29
CA ASN A 62 -8.57 10.44 4.34
C ASN A 62 -8.70 11.76 3.55
N TYR A 63 -8.66 11.71 2.22
CA TYR A 63 -8.84 12.89 1.37
C TYR A 63 -10.24 12.99 0.80
N ASP A 64 -10.72 14.23 0.64
CA ASP A 64 -12.04 14.53 0.06
C ASP A 64 -12.15 14.03 -1.39
N ARG A 65 -11.03 13.93 -2.11
CA ARG A 65 -10.98 13.55 -3.53
C ARG A 65 -11.01 12.03 -3.80
N LEU A 66 -10.94 11.19 -2.78
CA LEU A 66 -10.91 9.74 -3.00
C LEU A 66 -12.15 9.25 -3.78
N ALA A 67 -13.35 9.66 -3.35
CA ALA A 67 -14.58 9.26 -4.04
C ALA A 67 -14.66 9.82 -5.46
N GLU A 68 -14.18 11.04 -5.69
CA GLU A 68 -14.08 11.66 -7.02
C GLU A 68 -13.19 10.82 -7.94
N LYS A 69 -11.96 10.51 -7.50
CA LYS A 69 -10.99 9.72 -8.28
C LYS A 69 -11.48 8.28 -8.54
N MET A 70 -12.19 7.67 -7.58
CA MET A 70 -12.87 6.40 -7.82
C MET A 70 -13.92 6.53 -8.92
N GLY A 71 -14.65 7.65 -8.96
CA GLY A 71 -15.62 7.96 -10.02
C GLY A 71 -14.97 8.04 -11.40
N TRP A 72 -13.74 8.57 -11.53
CA TRP A 72 -12.99 8.58 -12.81
C TRP A 72 -12.77 7.16 -13.36
N LEU A 73 -12.67 6.17 -12.48
CA LEU A 73 -12.48 4.76 -12.81
C LEU A 73 -13.80 3.99 -12.97
N GLY A 74 -14.95 4.66 -12.81
CA GLY A 74 -16.27 4.01 -12.82
C GLY A 74 -16.50 3.11 -11.59
N ILE A 75 -15.85 3.42 -10.44
CA ILE A 75 -16.00 2.68 -9.19
C ILE A 75 -16.83 3.52 -8.22
N ASP A 76 -18.02 3.04 -7.85
CA ASP A 76 -18.81 3.68 -6.79
C ASP A 76 -18.24 3.34 -5.40
N ALA A 77 -17.76 4.34 -4.68
CA ALA A 77 -17.24 4.15 -3.32
C ALA A 77 -18.25 3.51 -2.37
N LYS A 78 -19.56 3.78 -2.57
CA LYS A 78 -20.65 3.20 -1.76
C LYS A 78 -20.87 1.72 -2.03
N SER A 79 -20.38 1.19 -3.15
CA SER A 79 -20.49 -0.24 -3.49
C SER A 79 -19.46 -1.10 -2.78
N ILE A 80 -18.37 -0.53 -2.29
CA ILE A 80 -17.28 -1.27 -1.64
C ILE A 80 -17.78 -1.94 -0.36
N ARG A 81 -17.63 -3.27 -0.29
CA ARG A 81 -18.04 -4.12 0.84
C ARG A 81 -16.88 -4.87 1.49
N HIS A 82 -15.74 -4.96 0.81
CA HIS A 82 -14.59 -5.75 1.22
C HIS A 82 -13.31 -4.95 1.02
N ILE A 83 -12.53 -4.81 2.09
CA ILE A 83 -11.25 -4.11 2.08
C ILE A 83 -10.19 -5.01 2.70
N LEU A 84 -9.14 -5.32 1.96
CA LEU A 84 -7.96 -6.02 2.44
C LEU A 84 -6.97 -4.97 2.93
N ILE A 85 -6.55 -5.04 4.18
CA ILE A 85 -5.59 -4.11 4.78
C ILE A 85 -4.24 -4.79 4.91
N THR A 86 -3.21 -4.24 4.26
CA THR A 86 -1.85 -4.75 4.38
C THR A 86 -1.27 -4.46 5.76
N HIS A 87 -1.39 -3.23 6.23
CA HIS A 87 -0.95 -2.81 7.55
C HIS A 87 -1.67 -1.53 8.01
N GLN A 88 -1.42 -1.10 9.25
CA GLN A 88 -2.19 -0.05 9.90
C GLN A 88 -1.64 1.38 9.74
N ASP A 89 -0.60 1.61 8.95
CA ASP A 89 -0.07 2.96 8.78
C ASP A 89 -1.11 3.85 8.08
N THR A 90 -1.13 5.13 8.40
CA THR A 90 -2.26 6.03 8.10
C THR A 90 -2.50 6.28 6.62
N ASP A 91 -1.50 6.06 5.80
CA ASP A 91 -1.59 6.09 4.35
C ASP A 91 -2.15 4.79 3.74
N HIS A 92 -2.43 3.78 4.57
CA HIS A 92 -3.08 2.53 4.20
C HIS A 92 -4.45 2.31 4.84
N VAL A 93 -4.79 3.07 5.89
CA VAL A 93 -6.08 2.90 6.61
C VAL A 93 -6.85 4.21 6.81
N GLY A 94 -6.36 5.34 6.31
CA GLY A 94 -6.93 6.67 6.61
C GLY A 94 -8.42 6.79 6.29
N ALA A 95 -8.89 6.27 5.17
CA ALA A 95 -10.31 6.37 4.79
C ALA A 95 -11.24 5.42 5.57
N VAL A 96 -10.71 4.51 6.39
CA VAL A 96 -11.51 3.64 7.29
C VAL A 96 -11.29 3.95 8.76
N GLU A 97 -10.50 4.96 9.07
CA GLU A 97 -10.33 5.44 10.44
C GLU A 97 -11.65 5.99 11.01
N ALA A 98 -11.88 5.83 12.32
CA ALA A 98 -13.14 6.17 12.98
C ALA A 98 -13.62 7.62 12.74
N ASP A 99 -12.66 8.55 12.60
CA ASP A 99 -12.93 9.98 12.35
C ASP A 99 -12.90 10.35 10.85
N SER A 100 -12.81 9.36 9.96
CA SER A 100 -12.73 9.57 8.51
C SER A 100 -14.10 9.86 7.89
N LEU A 101 -14.06 10.16 6.59
CA LEU A 101 -15.26 10.19 5.77
C LEU A 101 -15.98 8.85 5.85
N GLU A 102 -17.31 8.86 6.00
CA GLU A 102 -18.13 7.64 6.17
C GLU A 102 -18.26 6.77 4.89
N LEU A 103 -17.34 6.93 3.93
CA LEU A 103 -17.40 6.26 2.62
C LEU A 103 -17.49 4.74 2.75
N PHE A 104 -16.65 4.17 3.62
CA PHE A 104 -16.48 2.72 3.73
C PHE A 104 -17.03 2.13 5.04
N LYS A 105 -17.90 2.85 5.74
CA LYS A 105 -18.47 2.44 7.03
C LYS A 105 -19.10 1.03 7.03
N LYS A 106 -19.66 0.61 5.89
CA LYS A 106 -20.31 -0.71 5.74
C LYS A 106 -19.36 -1.80 5.27
N ALA A 107 -18.12 -1.47 4.93
CA ALA A 107 -17.17 -2.45 4.46
C ALA A 107 -16.66 -3.34 5.60
N LYS A 108 -16.48 -4.62 5.30
CA LYS A 108 -15.78 -5.58 6.17
C LYS A 108 -14.28 -5.50 5.86
N LEU A 109 -13.46 -5.37 6.88
CA LEU A 109 -12.01 -5.36 6.75
C LEU A 109 -11.45 -6.76 6.94
N TYR A 110 -10.41 -7.08 6.19
CA TYR A 110 -9.59 -8.28 6.32
C TYR A 110 -8.18 -7.83 6.66
N ILE A 111 -7.69 -8.19 7.84
CA ILE A 111 -6.41 -7.69 8.37
C ILE A 111 -5.71 -8.81 9.15
N GLY A 112 -4.39 -8.82 9.15
CA GLY A 112 -3.62 -9.77 9.95
C GLY A 112 -3.96 -9.70 11.43
N GLU A 113 -4.10 -10.86 12.11
CA GLU A 113 -4.38 -10.91 13.55
C GLU A 113 -3.32 -10.18 14.38
N ILE A 114 -2.04 -10.26 13.96
CA ILE A 114 -0.94 -9.56 14.60
C ILE A 114 -1.04 -8.05 14.34
N GLU A 115 -1.41 -7.65 13.12
CA GLU A 115 -1.59 -6.25 12.77
C GLU A 115 -2.73 -5.60 13.55
N ASN A 116 -3.82 -6.34 13.79
CA ASN A 116 -4.93 -5.84 14.60
C ASN A 116 -4.53 -5.43 16.02
N ARG A 117 -3.42 -5.94 16.56
CA ARG A 117 -2.91 -5.55 17.90
C ARG A 117 -2.50 -4.09 17.98
N TYR A 118 -2.12 -3.48 16.85
CA TYR A 118 -1.92 -2.03 16.78
C TYR A 118 -3.24 -1.28 16.91
N LEU A 119 -4.30 -1.75 16.24
CA LEU A 119 -5.62 -1.11 16.25
C LEU A 119 -6.30 -1.23 17.64
N THR A 120 -6.01 -2.30 18.39
CA THR A 120 -6.50 -2.45 19.76
C THR A 120 -5.67 -1.72 20.83
N GLY A 121 -4.53 -1.13 20.41
CA GLY A 121 -3.61 -0.45 21.33
C GLY A 121 -2.71 -1.37 22.16
N GLU A 122 -2.77 -2.68 21.92
CA GLU A 122 -1.92 -3.67 22.58
C GLU A 122 -0.45 -3.48 22.18
N VAL A 123 -0.21 -3.11 20.93
CA VAL A 123 1.11 -2.76 20.40
C VAL A 123 1.09 -1.33 19.87
N ARG A 124 2.20 -0.63 19.97
CA ARG A 124 2.36 0.72 19.41
C ARG A 124 3.30 0.71 18.21
N ARG A 125 2.85 1.31 17.12
CA ARG A 125 3.65 1.50 15.91
C ARG A 125 4.84 2.42 16.19
N ARG A 126 6.03 1.99 15.78
CA ARG A 126 7.28 2.73 15.97
C ARG A 126 8.06 2.80 14.67
N VAL A 127 8.61 3.96 14.37
CA VAL A 127 9.43 4.23 13.18
C VAL A 127 10.78 4.84 13.57
N MET A 128 11.65 5.11 12.60
CA MET A 128 12.99 5.69 12.78
C MET A 128 13.81 4.89 13.81
N HIS A 129 14.01 3.60 13.50
CA HIS A 129 14.68 2.65 14.40
C HIS A 129 14.00 2.54 15.77
N ARG A 130 12.66 2.63 15.80
CA ARG A 130 11.80 2.56 16.98
C ARG A 130 11.90 3.76 17.93
N LEU A 131 12.53 4.85 17.52
CA LEU A 131 12.65 6.06 18.34
C LEU A 131 11.32 6.80 18.46
N TYR A 132 10.52 6.86 17.40
CA TYR A 132 9.27 7.59 17.37
C TYR A 132 8.06 6.64 17.42
N LYS A 133 7.08 6.98 18.27
CA LYS A 133 5.77 6.33 18.32
C LYS A 133 4.81 7.09 17.41
N LEU A 134 4.13 6.38 16.54
CA LEU A 134 3.03 6.96 15.76
C LEU A 134 1.74 7.02 16.58
N PRO A 135 0.80 7.92 16.22
CA PRO A 135 -0.53 7.95 16.82
C PRO A 135 -1.25 6.61 16.73
N GLN A 136 -2.14 6.38 17.67
CA GLN A 136 -3.03 5.21 17.64
C GLN A 136 -4.09 5.42 16.55
N VAL A 137 -4.23 4.44 15.66
CA VAL A 137 -5.34 4.38 14.71
C VAL A 137 -6.51 3.61 15.34
N THR A 138 -7.72 4.09 15.15
CA THR A 138 -8.96 3.45 15.62
C THR A 138 -9.87 3.17 14.43
N ILE A 139 -10.32 1.92 14.28
CA ILE A 139 -11.18 1.49 13.19
C ILE A 139 -12.38 0.73 13.76
N ASN A 140 -13.60 1.19 13.42
CA ASN A 140 -14.86 0.65 13.92
C ASN A 140 -15.50 -0.41 13.00
N ASN A 141 -15.01 -0.60 11.80
CA ASN A 141 -15.52 -1.60 10.86
C ASN A 141 -15.45 -3.02 11.43
N LYS A 142 -16.37 -3.88 11.00
CA LYS A 142 -16.26 -5.33 11.26
C LYS A 142 -14.96 -5.85 10.65
N LYS A 143 -14.21 -6.66 11.41
CA LYS A 143 -12.93 -7.21 10.98
C LYS A 143 -12.99 -8.73 10.88
N GLN A 144 -12.33 -9.27 9.86
CA GLN A 144 -11.90 -10.67 9.83
C GLN A 144 -10.39 -10.68 10.05
N LEU A 145 -9.97 -11.38 11.09
CA LEU A 145 -8.55 -11.52 11.41
C LEU A 145 -7.97 -12.69 10.62
N LEU A 146 -6.84 -12.47 9.96
CA LEU A 146 -6.19 -13.43 9.08
C LEU A 146 -4.90 -13.94 9.68
N LYS A 147 -4.60 -15.21 9.44
CA LYS A 147 -3.34 -15.87 9.80
C LYS A 147 -2.41 -16.02 8.61
N ASP A 148 -1.12 -16.27 8.86
CA ASP A 148 -0.16 -16.56 7.79
C ASP A 148 -0.58 -17.81 6.99
N GLY A 149 -0.57 -17.68 5.67
CA GLY A 149 -0.90 -18.77 4.74
C GLY A 149 -2.39 -19.06 4.63
N GLU A 150 -3.26 -18.27 5.26
CA GLU A 150 -4.71 -18.45 5.14
C GLU A 150 -5.17 -18.22 3.70
N THR A 151 -6.06 -19.09 3.24
CA THR A 151 -6.70 -18.97 1.92
C THR A 151 -8.20 -18.89 2.10
N PHE A 152 -8.83 -17.89 1.50
CA PHE A 152 -10.27 -17.68 1.58
C PHE A 152 -10.82 -17.12 0.25
N LYS A 153 -12.15 -16.99 0.18
CA LYS A 153 -12.82 -16.41 -0.99
C LYS A 153 -13.73 -15.26 -0.60
N ILE A 154 -13.85 -14.30 -1.50
CA ILE A 154 -14.87 -13.26 -1.51
C ILE A 154 -15.61 -13.38 -2.85
N GLY A 155 -16.84 -13.91 -2.84
CA GLY A 155 -17.46 -14.37 -4.05
C GLY A 155 -16.60 -15.42 -4.76
N ASP A 156 -16.33 -15.21 -6.05
CA ASP A 156 -15.46 -16.09 -6.85
C ASP A 156 -13.98 -15.70 -6.83
N ILE A 157 -13.62 -14.69 -6.05
CA ILE A 157 -12.25 -14.21 -5.92
C ILE A 157 -11.51 -15.02 -4.86
N LYS A 158 -10.44 -15.70 -5.24
CA LYS A 158 -9.56 -16.47 -4.36
C LYS A 158 -8.45 -15.55 -3.83
N ILE A 159 -8.21 -15.59 -2.52
CA ILE A 159 -7.21 -14.76 -1.87
C ILE A 159 -6.33 -15.64 -0.98
N HIS A 160 -5.01 -15.54 -1.18
CA HIS A 160 -4.01 -16.07 -0.25
C HIS A 160 -3.42 -14.90 0.54
N ALA A 161 -3.43 -15.01 1.85
CA ALA A 161 -2.87 -14.03 2.77
C ALA A 161 -1.54 -14.53 3.33
N PHE A 162 -0.46 -13.78 3.13
CA PHE A 162 0.87 -14.10 3.66
C PHE A 162 1.29 -13.06 4.70
N LEU A 163 1.73 -13.52 5.85
CA LEU A 163 2.39 -12.66 6.84
C LEU A 163 3.83 -12.39 6.38
N VAL A 164 4.16 -11.11 6.17
CA VAL A 164 5.49 -10.65 5.74
C VAL A 164 5.95 -9.56 6.70
N PRO A 165 6.32 -9.93 7.93
CA PRO A 165 6.60 -8.97 9.00
C PRO A 165 7.92 -8.25 8.80
N GLY A 166 8.02 -7.04 9.36
CA GLY A 166 9.25 -6.25 9.42
C GLY A 166 9.03 -4.77 9.23
N HIS A 167 8.23 -4.34 8.25
CA HIS A 167 7.73 -2.97 8.17
C HIS A 167 6.84 -2.70 9.39
N THR A 168 5.79 -3.49 9.57
CA THR A 168 5.12 -3.72 10.85
C THR A 168 5.27 -5.18 11.26
N TRP A 169 4.91 -5.54 12.50
CA TRP A 169 4.97 -6.94 12.95
C TRP A 169 3.91 -7.83 12.31
N GLY A 170 2.80 -7.26 11.88
CA GLY A 170 1.66 -7.98 11.33
C GLY A 170 1.39 -7.71 9.86
N HIS A 171 2.35 -7.09 9.13
CA HIS A 171 2.17 -6.74 7.72
C HIS A 171 1.76 -7.95 6.87
N MET A 172 0.66 -7.79 6.12
CA MET A 172 0.12 -8.82 5.23
C MET A 172 0.38 -8.47 3.76
N VAL A 173 0.57 -9.51 2.96
CA VAL A 173 0.64 -9.46 1.50
C VAL A 173 -0.47 -10.35 0.94
N TYR A 174 -1.15 -9.90 -0.08
CA TYR A 174 -2.31 -10.61 -0.65
C TYR A 174 -2.05 -11.04 -2.09
N LEU A 175 -2.12 -12.35 -2.35
CA LEU A 175 -2.11 -12.91 -3.69
C LEU A 175 -3.56 -13.19 -4.11
N ILE A 176 -4.05 -12.50 -5.13
CA ILE A 176 -5.43 -12.60 -5.62
C ILE A 176 -5.45 -13.38 -6.93
N ASP A 177 -6.32 -14.40 -6.98
CA ASP A 177 -6.54 -15.31 -8.12
C ASP A 177 -5.24 -15.87 -8.72
N ASP A 178 -4.21 -16.10 -7.88
CA ASP A 178 -2.86 -16.54 -8.23
C ASP A 178 -2.16 -15.65 -9.29
N LYS A 179 -2.69 -14.46 -9.55
CA LYS A 179 -2.24 -13.56 -10.62
C LYS A 179 -1.72 -12.21 -10.13
N TYR A 180 -2.27 -11.66 -9.05
CA TYR A 180 -1.94 -10.31 -8.57
C TYR A 180 -1.44 -10.35 -7.13
N LEU A 181 -0.24 -9.87 -6.89
CA LEU A 181 0.37 -9.80 -5.57
C LEU A 181 0.45 -8.36 -5.08
N PHE A 182 -0.41 -8.00 -4.15
CA PHE A 182 -0.42 -6.70 -3.48
C PHE A 182 0.52 -6.76 -2.29
N THR A 183 1.65 -6.06 -2.37
CA THR A 183 2.76 -6.21 -1.44
C THR A 183 2.76 -5.17 -0.31
N GLY A 184 1.90 -4.14 -0.38
CA GLY A 184 1.97 -3.01 0.55
C GLY A 184 3.40 -2.48 0.63
N ASP A 185 3.92 -2.37 1.84
CA ASP A 185 5.22 -1.81 2.19
C ASP A 185 6.30 -2.86 2.44
N THR A 186 6.32 -3.95 1.67
CA THR A 186 7.38 -4.95 1.75
C THR A 186 8.44 -4.81 0.67
N ILE A 187 8.03 -4.34 -0.52
CA ILE A 187 8.91 -4.13 -1.67
C ILE A 187 8.91 -2.66 -2.06
N TRP A 188 10.08 -2.15 -2.38
CA TRP A 188 10.28 -0.82 -2.97
C TRP A 188 11.01 -0.96 -4.31
N PHE A 189 10.41 -0.48 -5.40
CA PHE A 189 11.04 -0.55 -6.72
C PHE A 189 11.97 0.64 -6.96
N GLY A 190 13.27 0.33 -7.15
CA GLY A 190 14.25 1.22 -7.74
C GLY A 190 14.24 1.12 -9.27
N ALA A 191 15.16 1.85 -9.91
CA ALA A 191 15.35 1.76 -11.37
C ALA A 191 15.94 0.40 -11.80
N ASP A 192 16.66 -0.26 -10.91
CA ASP A 192 17.45 -1.48 -11.15
C ASP A 192 16.85 -2.73 -10.48
N GLY A 193 15.68 -2.62 -9.87
CA GLY A 193 14.98 -3.76 -9.24
C GLY A 193 14.33 -3.45 -7.91
N GLY A 194 13.71 -4.49 -7.35
CA GLY A 194 13.03 -4.44 -6.06
C GLY A 194 13.99 -4.62 -4.89
N TYR A 195 13.85 -3.74 -3.92
CA TYR A 195 14.54 -3.72 -2.63
C TYR A 195 13.58 -4.09 -1.51
N SER A 196 14.10 -4.57 -0.39
CA SER A 196 13.35 -4.55 0.86
C SER A 196 13.00 -3.12 1.26
N PHE A 197 11.83 -2.92 1.87
CA PHE A 197 11.26 -1.60 2.08
C PHE A 197 12.16 -0.65 2.91
N ILE A 198 11.78 0.62 2.99
CA ILE A 198 12.60 1.71 3.54
C ILE A 198 12.98 1.48 4.99
N SER A 199 14.28 1.45 5.28
CA SER A 199 14.83 1.08 6.58
C SER A 199 14.35 1.98 7.73
N ALA A 200 14.18 3.28 7.50
CA ALA A 200 13.75 4.22 8.53
C ALA A 200 12.29 4.01 8.97
N LEU A 201 11.45 3.43 8.11
CA LEU A 201 10.03 3.18 8.37
C LEU A 201 9.75 1.78 8.90
N ALA A 202 10.72 0.86 8.79
CA ALA A 202 10.57 -0.51 9.29
C ALA A 202 10.77 -0.60 10.81
N GLU A 203 9.97 -1.44 11.46
CA GLU A 203 10.18 -1.79 12.89
C GLU A 203 11.36 -2.73 13.08
N SER A 204 11.65 -3.57 12.08
CA SER A 204 12.77 -4.50 12.10
C SER A 204 13.38 -4.69 10.70
N ASN A 205 14.48 -4.01 10.44
CA ASN A 205 15.21 -4.11 9.17
C ASN A 205 15.63 -5.56 8.84
N LYS A 206 16.10 -6.30 9.84
CA LYS A 206 16.51 -7.70 9.68
C LYS A 206 15.32 -8.58 9.28
N LEU A 207 14.16 -8.30 9.85
CA LEU A 207 12.96 -9.09 9.59
C LEU A 207 12.37 -8.79 8.22
N VAL A 208 12.36 -7.52 7.76
CA VAL A 208 11.91 -7.16 6.39
C VAL A 208 12.66 -7.99 5.36
N VAL A 209 14.00 -7.99 5.42
CA VAL A 209 14.86 -8.72 4.47
C VAL A 209 14.58 -10.23 4.52
N ARG A 210 14.53 -10.81 5.73
CA ARG A 210 14.24 -12.24 5.90
C ARG A 210 12.87 -12.62 5.36
N SER A 211 11.85 -11.84 5.67
CA SER A 211 10.46 -12.13 5.31
C SER A 211 10.25 -12.04 3.80
N LEU A 212 10.91 -11.09 3.13
CA LEU A 212 10.85 -10.98 1.68
C LEU A 212 11.48 -12.20 0.99
N GLY A 213 12.60 -12.71 1.50
CA GLY A 213 13.19 -13.96 1.03
C GLY A 213 12.29 -15.18 1.22
N ILE A 214 11.56 -15.23 2.35
CA ILE A 214 10.56 -16.31 2.59
C ILE A 214 9.38 -16.19 1.62
N LEU A 215 8.88 -14.98 1.36
CA LEU A 215 7.80 -14.74 0.40
C LEU A 215 8.19 -15.24 -1.00
N GLU A 216 9.40 -14.89 -1.47
CA GLU A 216 9.91 -15.38 -2.76
C GLU A 216 9.90 -16.91 -2.84
N GLN A 217 10.40 -17.60 -1.79
CA GLN A 217 10.40 -19.06 -1.73
C GLN A 217 8.99 -19.66 -1.74
N LYS A 218 8.03 -19.03 -1.01
CA LYS A 218 6.61 -19.45 -1.04
C LYS A 218 6.03 -19.35 -2.45
N LEU A 219 6.25 -18.24 -3.15
CA LEU A 219 5.75 -18.05 -4.52
C LEU A 219 6.36 -19.03 -5.51
N LYS A 220 7.68 -19.29 -5.41
CA LYS A 220 8.37 -20.32 -6.23
C LYS A 220 7.81 -21.71 -5.98
N LYS A 221 7.56 -22.07 -4.71
CA LYS A 221 6.96 -23.37 -4.34
C LYS A 221 5.53 -23.51 -4.87
N MET A 222 4.77 -22.44 -4.94
CA MET A 222 3.43 -22.41 -5.53
C MET A 222 3.46 -22.39 -7.07
N CYS A 223 4.63 -22.25 -7.69
CA CYS A 223 4.79 -22.11 -9.14
C CYS A 223 4.02 -20.91 -9.73
N VAL A 224 3.89 -19.82 -8.99
CA VAL A 224 3.18 -18.61 -9.44
C VAL A 224 4.17 -17.48 -9.75
N LYS A 225 3.89 -16.75 -10.84
CA LYS A 225 4.59 -15.51 -11.23
C LYS A 225 3.57 -14.40 -11.35
N PRO A 226 3.20 -13.77 -10.22
CA PRO A 226 2.14 -12.77 -10.20
C PRO A 226 2.63 -11.44 -10.74
N LEU A 227 1.69 -10.55 -11.08
CA LEU A 227 1.94 -9.13 -11.18
C LEU A 227 2.17 -8.58 -9.77
N PHE A 228 3.38 -8.08 -9.49
CA PHE A 228 3.75 -7.45 -8.22
C PHE A 228 3.28 -6.01 -8.21
N ILE A 229 2.54 -5.62 -7.18
CA ILE A 229 1.92 -4.30 -7.05
C ILE A 229 2.28 -3.76 -5.66
N THR A 230 2.99 -2.62 -5.62
CA THR A 230 3.49 -2.02 -4.37
C THR A 230 2.67 -0.81 -3.96
N GLY A 231 2.64 -0.50 -2.67
CA GLY A 231 1.88 0.65 -2.16
C GLY A 231 2.38 2.01 -2.65
N HIS A 232 3.65 2.13 -3.09
CA HIS A 232 4.30 3.42 -3.30
C HIS A 232 5.16 3.56 -4.55
N THR A 233 5.42 2.48 -5.30
CA THR A 233 6.45 2.52 -6.35
C THR A 233 6.08 1.82 -7.65
N GLY A 234 4.79 1.53 -7.84
CA GLY A 234 4.30 0.96 -9.10
C GLY A 234 4.14 -0.56 -9.08
N PHE A 235 4.22 -1.16 -10.27
CA PHE A 235 4.00 -2.59 -10.46
C PHE A 235 4.95 -3.18 -11.52
N THR A 236 5.16 -4.50 -11.49
CA THR A 236 5.95 -5.24 -12.48
C THR A 236 5.49 -6.70 -12.61
N ASP A 237 5.56 -7.25 -13.81
CA ASP A 237 5.35 -8.68 -14.11
C ASP A 237 6.68 -9.47 -14.10
N ASN A 238 7.80 -8.79 -13.91
CA ASN A 238 9.12 -9.40 -13.90
C ASN A 238 9.46 -9.89 -12.48
N PHE A 239 9.40 -11.21 -12.29
CA PHE A 239 9.67 -11.86 -11.01
C PHE A 239 11.11 -11.61 -10.52
N GLU A 240 12.09 -11.70 -11.40
CA GLU A 240 13.50 -11.50 -11.08
C GLU A 240 13.78 -10.04 -10.70
N PHE A 241 13.16 -9.10 -11.42
CA PHE A 241 13.24 -7.67 -11.10
C PHE A 241 12.64 -7.39 -9.72
N ALA A 242 11.49 -7.98 -9.39
CA ALA A 242 10.81 -7.74 -8.10
C ALA A 242 11.66 -8.14 -6.89
N PHE A 243 12.54 -9.13 -7.02
CA PHE A 243 13.40 -9.64 -5.95
C PHE A 243 14.90 -9.35 -6.15
N ALA A 244 15.29 -8.54 -7.14
CA ALA A 244 16.69 -8.36 -7.56
C ALA A 244 17.63 -7.94 -6.42
N HIS A 245 17.14 -7.14 -5.49
CA HIS A 245 17.90 -6.61 -4.36
C HIS A 245 17.22 -6.84 -3.01
N LYS A 246 16.48 -7.96 -2.88
CA LYS A 246 15.69 -8.28 -1.66
C LYS A 246 16.51 -8.30 -0.37
N GLU A 247 17.83 -8.61 -0.45
CA GLU A 247 18.72 -8.59 0.71
C GLU A 247 19.14 -7.17 1.14
N LYS A 248 18.83 -6.16 0.32
CA LYS A 248 19.19 -4.76 0.58
C LYS A 248 17.93 -3.97 0.94
N LEU A 249 18.02 -3.24 2.05
CA LEU A 249 17.00 -2.25 2.39
C LEU A 249 17.13 -1.05 1.48
N CYS A 250 16.03 -0.56 0.97
CA CYS A 250 15.99 0.76 0.37
C CYS A 250 16.40 1.80 1.41
N SER A 251 17.38 2.59 1.08
CA SER A 251 17.91 3.65 1.97
C SER A 251 18.03 4.97 1.22
N PRO A 252 16.91 5.56 0.81
CA PRO A 252 16.89 6.78 0.00
C PRO A 252 17.51 7.97 0.70
N PHE A 253 17.60 7.93 2.05
CA PHE A 253 18.15 9.00 2.87
C PHE A 253 19.69 9.11 2.82
N LYS A 254 20.40 8.10 2.34
CA LYS A 254 21.87 8.12 2.25
C LYS A 254 22.39 9.01 1.13
N LYS A 255 21.61 9.30 0.13
CA LYS A 255 21.97 10.27 -0.91
C LYS A 255 21.59 11.67 -0.42
N LYS A 256 22.45 12.66 -0.70
CA LYS A 256 22.14 14.09 -0.53
C LYS A 256 20.95 14.42 -1.43
N VAL A 257 19.74 14.37 -0.90
CA VAL A 257 18.53 14.38 -1.71
C VAL A 257 17.61 15.52 -1.28
N HIS A 258 18.03 16.36 -0.34
CA HIS A 258 17.30 17.58 -0.06
C HIS A 258 17.75 18.66 -1.04
N ASP A 259 16.88 18.99 -1.96
CA ASP A 259 17.01 20.13 -2.86
C ASP A 259 16.13 21.26 -2.35
N PRO A 260 16.73 22.33 -1.74
CA PRO A 260 15.95 23.45 -1.23
C PRO A 260 15.28 24.27 -2.36
N SER A 261 15.71 24.12 -3.61
CA SER A 261 15.09 24.80 -4.77
C SER A 261 13.89 24.06 -5.33
N ALA A 262 13.71 22.76 -4.97
CA ALA A 262 12.58 21.98 -5.42
C ALA A 262 11.25 22.54 -4.89
N PRO A 263 10.12 22.30 -5.58
CA PRO A 263 8.80 22.67 -5.09
C PRO A 263 8.56 22.19 -3.66
N TYR A 264 7.79 22.95 -2.91
CA TYR A 264 7.47 22.64 -1.51
C TYR A 264 6.77 21.29 -1.37
N ASP A 265 5.85 20.97 -2.26
CA ASP A 265 5.21 19.66 -2.37
C ASP A 265 5.78 18.91 -3.57
N ALA A 266 6.79 18.06 -3.31
CA ALA A 266 7.43 17.26 -4.35
C ALA A 266 6.53 16.13 -4.90
N TYR A 267 5.39 15.89 -4.26
CA TYR A 267 4.39 14.88 -4.62
C TYR A 267 3.05 15.50 -4.96
N ASP A 268 3.09 16.70 -5.50
CA ASP A 268 1.90 17.33 -6.02
C ASP A 268 1.21 16.40 -7.05
N GLU A 269 -0.11 16.44 -7.09
CA GLU A 269 -0.93 15.54 -7.90
C GLU A 269 -1.48 16.27 -9.15
N SER A 270 -0.84 17.32 -9.61
CA SER A 270 -1.31 18.14 -10.74
C SER A 270 -1.39 17.36 -12.05
N ASP A 271 -0.59 16.32 -12.20
CA ASP A 271 -0.57 15.39 -13.34
C ASP A 271 -1.57 14.22 -13.20
N ASP A 272 -2.18 14.06 -12.03
CA ASP A 272 -3.18 13.03 -11.76
C ASP A 272 -4.58 13.56 -12.08
N THR A 273 -4.99 13.42 -13.34
CA THR A 273 -6.22 14.01 -13.88
C THR A 273 -7.19 12.94 -14.39
N GLU A 274 -8.49 13.28 -14.44
CA GLU A 274 -9.52 12.41 -15.00
C GLU A 274 -9.21 12.00 -16.45
N GLY A 275 -8.68 12.93 -17.25
CA GLY A 275 -8.29 12.67 -18.63
C GLY A 275 -7.22 11.58 -18.71
N ASN A 276 -6.18 11.67 -17.85
CA ASN A 276 -5.13 10.66 -17.80
C ASN A 276 -5.65 9.32 -17.28
N ALA A 277 -6.55 9.32 -16.30
CA ALA A 277 -7.13 8.09 -15.74
C ALA A 277 -7.94 7.27 -16.76
N LYS A 278 -8.49 7.94 -17.79
CA LYS A 278 -9.28 7.31 -18.88
C LYS A 278 -8.45 6.91 -20.09
N ASN A 279 -7.19 7.29 -20.19
CA ASN A 279 -6.33 7.12 -21.37
C ASN A 279 -5.49 5.82 -21.32
N GLY A 280 -6.17 4.66 -21.41
CA GLY A 280 -5.48 3.37 -21.51
C GLY A 280 -4.96 2.84 -20.17
N PHE A 281 -4.04 1.87 -20.24
CA PHE A 281 -3.46 1.25 -19.07
C PHE A 281 -2.17 1.94 -18.61
N LEU A 282 -1.93 1.90 -17.30
CA LEU A 282 -0.72 2.41 -16.66
C LEU A 282 0.51 1.59 -17.08
N LYS A 283 1.69 2.20 -16.99
CA LYS A 283 2.95 1.56 -17.37
C LYS A 283 3.64 0.91 -16.17
N ALA A 284 4.17 -0.30 -16.38
CA ALA A 284 4.93 -1.03 -15.40
C ALA A 284 6.29 -0.37 -15.09
N ALA A 285 6.81 -0.59 -13.86
CA ALA A 285 8.16 -0.22 -13.50
C ALA A 285 9.19 -1.09 -14.22
N GLY A 286 10.33 -0.51 -14.57
CA GLY A 286 11.45 -1.26 -15.20
C GLY A 286 11.25 -1.59 -16.69
N LYS A 287 10.32 -0.91 -17.37
CA LYS A 287 10.18 -0.96 -18.85
C LYS A 287 10.64 0.33 -19.48
#